data_07d313932cd4c2f26650751dd104b7dd
#
_entry.id   07d313932cd4c2f26650751dd104b7dd
#
_cell.length_a   1.000
_cell.length_b   1.000
_cell.length_c   1.000
_cell.angle_alpha   90.00
_cell.angle_beta   90.00
_cell.angle_gamma   90.00
#
_symmetry.space_group_name_H-M   'P 1'
#
loop_
_entity.id
_entity.type
_entity.pdbx_description
1 polymer ?
#
loop_
_entity_poly.entity_id
_entity_poly.type
_entity_poly.pdbx_seq_one_letter_code
_entity_poly.pdbx_strand_id
1 'polypeptide(L)'
;GTDPILLDAGNLFNELDNSIGLIKCYNEIGYDALNIGAQDLANTINISNLEKAAEFPFISANIVHMRSGEPVFKPFTTIERNGIILAIIGLTNNLLDNSSVEYGIKDPIQAGKELLEILANQSDYQVILFNGSFDDAVVIREALVEADFMIISGHRGVPRKTQPPEKGPFLYKVGEFGRALVTIKTRIANTDSSLKDISMLIEREKFIKETLHLLRGGSSMNLEKMYAGNYD
;
A
#
# COMPACT_ATOMS: atom_id res chain seq x y z
N GLY A 1 12.91 -18.63 3.24
CA GLY A 1 12.80 -17.37 2.48
C GLY A 1 11.48 -16.69 2.82
N THR A 2 11.45 -15.39 2.83
CA THR A 2 10.18 -14.66 2.90
C THR A 2 9.55 -14.68 1.52
N ASP A 3 8.29 -15.07 1.42
CA ASP A 3 7.49 -14.98 0.20
C ASP A 3 6.69 -13.65 0.28
N PRO A 4 7.21 -12.55 -0.30
CA PRO A 4 6.59 -11.24 -0.17
C PRO A 4 5.33 -11.15 -1.02
N ILE A 5 4.41 -10.30 -0.62
CA ILE A 5 3.27 -9.86 -1.43
C ILE A 5 3.67 -8.55 -2.11
N LEU A 6 3.59 -8.51 -3.43
CA LEU A 6 3.98 -7.37 -4.25
C LEU A 6 2.74 -6.67 -4.81
N LEU A 7 2.56 -5.43 -4.40
CA LEU A 7 1.36 -4.64 -4.72
C LEU A 7 1.76 -3.31 -5.37
N ASP A 8 0.97 -2.87 -6.34
CA ASP A 8 1.06 -1.54 -6.92
C ASP A 8 -0.27 -0.79 -6.73
N ALA A 9 -0.20 0.44 -6.24
CA ALA A 9 -1.38 1.24 -5.93
C ALA A 9 -1.90 2.08 -7.11
N GLY A 10 -1.36 1.88 -8.32
CA GLY A 10 -1.83 2.49 -9.57
C GLY A 10 -1.00 3.65 -10.09
N ASN A 11 -1.39 4.15 -11.28
CA ASN A 11 -0.62 5.06 -12.13
C ASN A 11 0.69 4.42 -12.63
N LEU A 12 0.64 3.14 -12.95
CA LEU A 12 1.76 2.40 -13.54
C LEU A 12 2.01 2.83 -14.98
N PHE A 13 0.94 3.02 -15.74
CA PHE A 13 1.01 3.36 -17.15
C PHE A 13 1.02 4.87 -17.33
N ASN A 14 1.85 5.33 -18.21
CA ASN A 14 1.85 6.69 -18.71
C ASN A 14 1.89 6.64 -20.25
N GLU A 15 1.96 7.78 -20.89
CA GLU A 15 2.03 7.91 -22.37
C GLU A 15 3.27 7.26 -23.01
N LEU A 16 4.04 6.47 -22.27
CA LEU A 16 5.21 5.75 -22.80
C LEU A 16 4.77 4.55 -23.62
N ASP A 17 5.35 4.38 -24.79
CA ASP A 17 5.06 3.34 -25.78
C ASP A 17 5.32 1.88 -25.32
N ASN A 18 5.76 1.66 -24.07
CA ASN A 18 6.22 0.35 -23.60
C ASN A 18 5.40 -0.26 -22.45
N SER A 19 4.12 0.03 -22.36
CA SER A 19 3.24 -0.52 -21.30
C SER A 19 3.21 -2.05 -21.28
N ILE A 20 3.23 -2.72 -22.44
CA ILE A 20 3.34 -4.20 -22.52
C ILE A 20 4.68 -4.70 -21.96
N GLY A 21 5.78 -3.98 -22.18
CA GLY A 21 7.08 -4.31 -21.58
C GLY A 21 7.05 -4.25 -20.06
N LEU A 22 6.38 -3.25 -19.49
CA LEU A 22 6.18 -3.14 -18.05
C LEU A 22 5.38 -4.32 -17.49
N ILE A 23 4.27 -4.70 -18.15
CA ILE A 23 3.48 -5.88 -17.72
C ILE A 23 4.33 -7.15 -17.72
N LYS A 24 5.16 -7.38 -18.75
CA LYS A 24 6.06 -8.54 -18.77
C LYS A 24 7.05 -8.52 -17.61
N CYS A 25 7.63 -7.37 -17.29
CA CYS A 25 8.50 -7.24 -16.11
C CYS A 25 7.75 -7.52 -14.81
N TYR A 26 6.52 -7.04 -14.66
CA TYR A 26 5.69 -7.28 -13.48
C TYR A 26 5.32 -8.77 -13.34
N ASN A 27 5.02 -9.46 -14.46
CA ASN A 27 4.80 -10.91 -14.48
C ASN A 27 6.07 -11.66 -14.01
N GLU A 28 7.25 -11.32 -14.56
CA GLU A 28 8.51 -11.95 -14.17
C GLU A 28 8.90 -11.68 -12.71
N ILE A 29 8.62 -10.49 -12.19
CA ILE A 29 8.87 -10.13 -10.79
C ILE A 29 7.89 -10.85 -9.85
N GLY A 30 6.68 -11.17 -10.34
CA GLY A 30 5.62 -11.84 -9.60
C GLY A 30 4.78 -10.88 -8.77
N TYR A 31 4.29 -9.79 -9.39
CA TYR A 31 3.32 -8.92 -8.74
C TYR A 31 2.01 -9.66 -8.47
N ASP A 32 1.39 -9.38 -7.33
CA ASP A 32 0.16 -10.04 -6.87
C ASP A 32 -1.11 -9.24 -7.19
N ALA A 33 -1.03 -7.91 -7.28
CA ALA A 33 -2.15 -7.06 -7.69
C ALA A 33 -1.70 -5.65 -8.11
N LEU A 34 -2.47 -5.05 -9.02
CA LEU A 34 -2.36 -3.65 -9.45
C LEU A 34 -3.71 -2.96 -9.29
N ASN A 35 -3.77 -1.87 -8.51
CA ASN A 35 -4.90 -0.95 -8.55
C ASN A 35 -4.85 -0.10 -9.82
N ILE A 36 -5.99 0.17 -10.42
CA ILE A 36 -6.06 1.06 -11.58
C ILE A 36 -6.24 2.50 -11.13
N GLY A 37 -5.26 3.32 -11.46
CA GLY A 37 -5.26 4.75 -11.14
C GLY A 37 -5.74 5.62 -12.30
N ALA A 38 -5.81 6.92 -12.04
CA ALA A 38 -6.33 7.89 -13.01
C ALA A 38 -5.53 7.95 -14.33
N GLN A 39 -4.19 7.82 -14.25
CA GLN A 39 -3.33 7.87 -15.44
C GLN A 39 -3.42 6.60 -16.28
N ASP A 40 -3.73 5.47 -15.65
CA ASP A 40 -3.86 4.18 -16.33
C ASP A 40 -5.05 4.15 -17.31
N LEU A 41 -6.01 5.06 -17.14
CA LEU A 41 -7.19 5.24 -17.99
C LEU A 41 -7.06 6.39 -19.01
N ALA A 42 -5.89 6.94 -19.20
CA ALA A 42 -5.67 7.94 -20.24
C ALA A 42 -6.03 7.38 -21.63
N ASN A 43 -6.57 8.22 -22.50
CA ASN A 43 -7.10 7.82 -23.83
C ASN A 43 -6.10 7.10 -24.75
N THR A 44 -4.81 7.28 -24.50
CA THR A 44 -3.73 6.65 -25.26
C THR A 44 -3.42 5.22 -24.84
N ILE A 45 -4.02 4.73 -23.73
CA ILE A 45 -3.71 3.44 -23.12
C ILE A 45 -4.82 2.45 -23.41
N ASN A 46 -4.48 1.32 -24.05
CA ASN A 46 -5.41 0.21 -24.22
C ASN A 46 -5.38 -0.72 -23.00
N ILE A 47 -6.06 -0.31 -21.93
CA ILE A 47 -6.05 -1.01 -20.64
C ILE A 47 -6.52 -2.46 -20.73
N SER A 48 -7.51 -2.75 -21.59
CA SER A 48 -8.02 -4.12 -21.78
C SER A 48 -7.00 -5.08 -22.37
N ASN A 49 -6.12 -4.60 -23.25
CA ASN A 49 -5.03 -5.42 -23.77
C ASN A 49 -3.94 -5.66 -22.72
N LEU A 50 -3.67 -4.69 -21.87
CA LEU A 50 -2.71 -4.81 -20.77
C LEU A 50 -3.21 -5.78 -19.72
N GLU A 51 -4.48 -5.71 -19.34
CA GLU A 51 -5.10 -6.65 -18.40
C GLU A 51 -5.03 -8.10 -18.90
N LYS A 52 -5.27 -8.35 -20.20
CA LYS A 52 -5.13 -9.69 -20.79
C LYS A 52 -3.70 -10.23 -20.80
N ALA A 53 -2.71 -9.35 -20.83
CA ALA A 53 -1.29 -9.73 -20.83
C ALA A 53 -0.73 -9.91 -19.41
N ALA A 54 -1.43 -9.41 -18.38
CA ALA A 54 -1.02 -9.51 -17.00
C ALA A 54 -1.37 -10.91 -16.42
N GLU A 55 -0.45 -11.46 -15.63
CA GLU A 55 -0.63 -12.69 -14.86
C GLU A 55 -1.13 -12.41 -13.43
N PHE A 56 -1.41 -11.15 -13.13
CA PHE A 56 -1.94 -10.65 -11.86
C PHE A 56 -3.20 -9.80 -12.11
N PRO A 57 -4.12 -9.72 -11.15
CA PRO A 57 -5.36 -8.98 -11.33
C PRO A 57 -5.14 -7.46 -11.35
N PHE A 58 -5.83 -6.79 -12.28
CA PHE A 58 -6.14 -5.38 -12.21
C PHE A 58 -7.38 -5.21 -11.35
N ILE A 59 -7.33 -4.33 -10.35
CA ILE A 59 -8.44 -4.12 -9.42
C ILE A 59 -8.87 -2.66 -9.35
N SER A 60 -10.16 -2.43 -9.21
CA SER A 60 -10.75 -1.16 -8.81
C SER A 60 -12.20 -1.34 -8.39
N ALA A 61 -12.55 -0.92 -7.20
CA ALA A 61 -13.90 -1.06 -6.66
C ALA A 61 -14.86 0.04 -7.14
N ASN A 62 -14.33 1.16 -7.62
CA ASN A 62 -15.14 2.35 -7.88
C ASN A 62 -15.02 2.92 -9.29
N ILE A 63 -14.21 2.33 -10.17
CA ILE A 63 -14.19 2.66 -11.59
C ILE A 63 -15.30 1.87 -12.30
N VAL A 64 -16.16 2.56 -13.04
CA VAL A 64 -17.33 2.01 -13.70
C VAL A 64 -17.43 2.47 -15.16
N HIS A 65 -18.14 1.71 -15.96
CA HIS A 65 -18.55 2.18 -17.28
C HIS A 65 -19.55 3.34 -17.13
N MET A 66 -19.27 4.50 -17.73
CA MET A 66 -20.08 5.71 -17.61
C MET A 66 -21.53 5.50 -18.02
N ARG A 67 -21.81 4.64 -19.02
CA ARG A 67 -23.16 4.42 -19.54
C ARG A 67 -23.98 3.43 -18.74
N SER A 68 -23.37 2.34 -18.28
CA SER A 68 -24.08 1.25 -17.59
C SER A 68 -24.00 1.37 -16.08
N GLY A 69 -22.98 2.05 -15.55
CA GLY A 69 -22.66 2.07 -14.11
C GLY A 69 -22.07 0.75 -13.59
N GLU A 70 -21.81 -0.23 -14.49
CA GLU A 70 -21.22 -1.51 -14.14
C GLU A 70 -19.72 -1.37 -13.85
N PRO A 71 -19.18 -2.17 -12.93
CA PRO A 71 -17.73 -2.20 -12.65
C PRO A 71 -16.93 -2.52 -13.91
N VAL A 72 -15.80 -1.85 -14.10
CA VAL A 72 -14.85 -2.14 -15.19
C VAL A 72 -13.89 -3.25 -14.80
N PHE A 73 -13.44 -3.26 -13.53
CA PHE A 73 -12.45 -4.17 -12.99
C PHE A 73 -13.02 -4.98 -11.83
N LYS A 74 -12.30 -6.04 -11.44
CA LYS A 74 -12.58 -6.70 -10.18
C LYS A 74 -12.42 -5.71 -9.03
N PRO A 75 -13.35 -5.66 -8.06
CA PRO A 75 -13.29 -4.68 -6.99
C PRO A 75 -12.16 -4.96 -5.99
N PHE A 76 -11.78 -6.22 -5.83
CA PHE A 76 -10.75 -6.71 -4.91
C PHE A 76 -10.16 -8.03 -5.38
N THR A 77 -9.08 -8.44 -4.75
CA THR A 77 -8.54 -9.81 -4.80
C THR A 77 -8.16 -10.28 -3.40
N THR A 78 -8.09 -11.59 -3.20
CA THR A 78 -7.60 -12.19 -1.95
C THR A 78 -6.30 -12.93 -2.22
N ILE A 79 -5.35 -12.81 -1.29
CA ILE A 79 -4.04 -13.43 -1.36
C ILE A 79 -3.81 -14.18 -0.05
N GLU A 80 -3.52 -15.47 -0.15
CA GLU A 80 -3.12 -16.26 1.01
C GLU A 80 -1.59 -16.43 1.02
N ARG A 81 -0.98 -16.11 2.16
CA ARG A 81 0.47 -16.33 2.40
C ARG A 81 0.67 -16.81 3.84
N ASN A 82 1.31 -17.97 3.97
CA ASN A 82 1.62 -18.58 5.27
C ASN A 82 0.39 -18.76 6.19
N GLY A 83 -0.76 -19.08 5.60
CA GLY A 83 -2.02 -19.27 6.33
C GLY A 83 -2.69 -17.96 6.76
N ILE A 84 -2.23 -16.81 6.27
CA ILE A 84 -2.86 -15.50 6.47
C ILE A 84 -3.51 -15.06 5.17
N ILE A 85 -4.79 -14.66 5.24
CA ILE A 85 -5.57 -14.19 4.10
C ILE A 85 -5.65 -12.67 4.14
N LEU A 86 -5.14 -12.04 3.08
CA LEU A 86 -5.26 -10.60 2.86
C LEU A 86 -6.30 -10.33 1.78
N ALA A 87 -7.24 -9.43 2.05
CA ALA A 87 -8.10 -8.84 1.04
C ALA A 87 -7.48 -7.54 0.55
N ILE A 88 -7.28 -7.43 -0.76
CA ILE A 88 -6.67 -6.26 -1.41
C ILE A 88 -7.75 -5.54 -2.21
N ILE A 89 -8.10 -4.33 -1.79
CA ILE A 89 -9.17 -3.51 -2.37
C ILE A 89 -8.54 -2.37 -3.16
N GLY A 90 -8.97 -2.14 -4.39
CA GLY A 90 -8.53 -1.01 -5.21
C GLY A 90 -9.50 0.17 -5.12
N LEU A 91 -9.01 1.37 -4.82
CA LEU A 91 -9.80 2.61 -4.80
C LEU A 91 -9.07 3.73 -5.56
N THR A 92 -9.84 4.54 -6.28
CA THR A 92 -9.32 5.71 -7.02
C THR A 92 -10.20 6.92 -6.74
N ASN A 93 -9.60 8.05 -6.34
CA ASN A 93 -10.37 9.22 -5.93
C ASN A 93 -10.87 10.06 -7.11
N ASN A 94 -10.02 10.30 -8.11
CA ASN A 94 -10.36 11.14 -9.26
C ASN A 94 -9.86 10.51 -10.56
N LEU A 95 -10.55 10.79 -11.68
CA LEU A 95 -10.05 10.55 -13.02
C LEU A 95 -9.45 11.83 -13.59
N LEU A 96 -8.57 11.70 -14.58
CA LEU A 96 -8.05 12.85 -15.30
C LEU A 96 -9.10 13.41 -16.26
N ASP A 97 -9.06 14.72 -16.53
CA ASP A 97 -9.99 15.37 -17.49
C ASP A 97 -9.86 14.79 -18.91
N ASN A 98 -8.71 14.22 -19.25
CA ASN A 98 -8.45 13.55 -20.53
C ASN A 98 -8.67 12.03 -20.47
N SER A 99 -9.24 11.50 -19.37
CA SER A 99 -9.67 10.11 -19.34
C SER A 99 -10.81 9.88 -20.33
N SER A 100 -10.92 8.65 -20.81
CA SER A 100 -11.96 8.28 -21.76
C SER A 100 -13.35 8.66 -21.25
N VAL A 101 -14.20 9.18 -22.13
CA VAL A 101 -15.65 9.41 -21.86
C VAL A 101 -16.37 8.11 -21.50
N GLU A 102 -15.67 6.99 -21.58
CA GLU A 102 -16.17 5.65 -21.31
C GLU A 102 -16.23 5.33 -19.81
N TYR A 103 -15.36 5.94 -19.00
CA TYR A 103 -15.22 5.62 -17.58
C TYR A 103 -15.80 6.69 -16.68
N GLY A 104 -16.43 6.24 -15.60
CA GLY A 104 -16.89 7.05 -14.48
C GLY A 104 -16.29 6.56 -13.17
N ILE A 105 -16.47 7.36 -12.12
CA ILE A 105 -16.00 7.00 -10.79
C ILE A 105 -17.16 7.12 -9.79
N LYS A 106 -17.32 6.09 -8.94
CA LYS A 106 -18.21 6.12 -7.77
C LYS A 106 -17.48 6.64 -6.56
N ASP A 107 -18.20 7.05 -5.54
CA ASP A 107 -17.63 7.47 -4.26
C ASP A 107 -16.72 6.37 -3.67
N PRO A 108 -15.41 6.63 -3.49
CA PRO A 108 -14.48 5.64 -2.96
C PRO A 108 -14.76 5.25 -1.51
N ILE A 109 -15.34 6.16 -0.70
CA ILE A 109 -15.71 5.87 0.69
C ILE A 109 -16.86 4.86 0.72
N GLN A 110 -17.88 5.08 -0.09
CA GLN A 110 -19.03 4.18 -0.16
C GLN A 110 -18.60 2.79 -0.67
N ALA A 111 -17.85 2.74 -1.76
CA ALA A 111 -17.35 1.49 -2.34
C ALA A 111 -16.42 0.74 -1.36
N GLY A 112 -15.56 1.48 -0.66
CA GLY A 112 -14.67 0.91 0.35
C GLY A 112 -15.43 0.30 1.52
N LYS A 113 -16.42 1.00 2.10
CA LYS A 113 -17.23 0.51 3.21
C LYS A 113 -17.97 -0.78 2.89
N GLU A 114 -18.62 -0.83 1.73
CA GLU A 114 -19.35 -2.01 1.27
C GLU A 114 -18.43 -3.24 1.18
N LEU A 115 -17.22 -3.07 0.66
CA LEU A 115 -16.25 -4.18 0.55
C LEU A 115 -15.64 -4.57 1.90
N LEU A 116 -15.31 -3.61 2.76
CA LEU A 116 -14.77 -3.90 4.09
C LEU A 116 -15.77 -4.72 4.90
N GLU A 117 -17.06 -4.40 4.84
CA GLU A 117 -18.12 -5.17 5.51
C GLU A 117 -18.23 -6.60 4.95
N ILE A 118 -18.20 -6.77 3.61
CA ILE A 118 -18.27 -8.08 2.97
C ILE A 118 -17.05 -8.94 3.32
N LEU A 119 -15.86 -8.34 3.38
CA LEU A 119 -14.58 -9.03 3.52
C LEU A 119 -14.16 -9.26 4.97
N ALA A 120 -14.83 -8.64 5.94
CA ALA A 120 -14.51 -8.72 7.37
C ALA A 120 -14.43 -10.17 7.91
N ASN A 121 -15.24 -11.08 7.36
CA ASN A 121 -15.25 -12.49 7.76
C ASN A 121 -14.57 -13.42 6.74
N GLN A 122 -13.94 -12.86 5.71
CA GLN A 122 -13.31 -13.61 4.61
C GLN A 122 -11.80 -13.41 4.53
N SER A 123 -11.25 -12.48 5.34
CA SER A 123 -9.83 -12.16 5.39
C SER A 123 -9.38 -11.85 6.81
N ASP A 124 -8.11 -12.11 7.09
CA ASP A 124 -7.48 -11.76 8.36
C ASP A 124 -7.10 -10.28 8.40
N TYR A 125 -6.69 -9.73 7.25
CA TYR A 125 -6.31 -8.31 7.10
C TYR A 125 -6.82 -7.74 5.79
N GLN A 126 -7.11 -6.42 5.81
CA GLN A 126 -7.66 -5.68 4.68
C GLN A 126 -6.72 -4.56 4.29
N VAL A 127 -6.29 -4.58 3.04
CA VAL A 127 -5.35 -3.63 2.44
C VAL A 127 -6.06 -2.83 1.36
N ILE A 128 -6.01 -1.51 1.48
CA ILE A 128 -6.51 -0.59 0.45
C ILE A 128 -5.33 -0.11 -0.40
N LEU A 129 -5.40 -0.32 -1.70
CA LEU A 129 -4.55 0.33 -2.68
C LEU A 129 -5.29 1.58 -3.16
N PHE A 130 -4.80 2.74 -2.80
CA PHE A 130 -5.48 4.01 -3.05
C PHE A 130 -4.70 4.88 -4.05
N ASN A 131 -5.37 5.27 -5.13
CA ASN A 131 -4.86 6.25 -6.08
C ASN A 131 -5.54 7.61 -5.86
N GLY A 132 -4.77 8.59 -5.41
CA GLY A 132 -5.25 9.94 -5.10
C GLY A 132 -4.24 10.77 -4.34
N SER A 133 -4.66 11.96 -3.90
CA SER A 133 -3.80 12.80 -3.08
C SER A 133 -3.62 12.25 -1.66
N PHE A 134 -2.57 12.69 -0.98
CA PHE A 134 -2.36 12.33 0.42
C PHE A 134 -3.45 12.90 1.34
N ASP A 135 -3.93 14.10 1.05
CA ASP A 135 -4.97 14.75 1.85
C ASP A 135 -6.31 14.00 1.71
N ASP A 136 -6.64 13.53 0.49
CA ASP A 136 -7.79 12.66 0.27
C ASP A 136 -7.65 11.33 1.03
N ALA A 137 -6.45 10.73 1.01
CA ALA A 137 -6.18 9.50 1.73
C ALA A 137 -6.40 9.64 3.25
N VAL A 138 -6.05 10.79 3.83
CA VAL A 138 -6.31 11.09 5.26
C VAL A 138 -7.81 11.13 5.54
N VAL A 139 -8.59 11.78 4.69
CA VAL A 139 -10.06 11.85 4.83
C VAL A 139 -10.70 10.47 4.67
N ILE A 140 -10.28 9.72 3.65
CA ILE A 140 -10.80 8.37 3.36
C ILE A 140 -10.43 7.41 4.50
N ARG A 141 -9.23 7.49 5.06
CA ARG A 141 -8.82 6.70 6.22
C ARG A 141 -9.77 6.84 7.40
N GLU A 142 -10.19 8.07 7.70
CA GLU A 142 -11.11 8.34 8.82
C GLU A 142 -12.50 7.73 8.60
N ALA A 143 -12.86 7.48 7.35
CA ALA A 143 -14.13 6.87 6.98
C ALA A 143 -14.05 5.34 6.83
N LEU A 144 -12.85 4.77 6.61
CA LEU A 144 -12.60 3.35 6.37
C LEU A 144 -11.75 2.76 7.50
N VAL A 145 -12.21 2.90 8.73
CA VAL A 145 -11.46 2.56 9.95
C VAL A 145 -11.26 1.05 10.15
N GLU A 146 -12.01 0.22 9.45
CA GLU A 146 -11.92 -1.23 9.51
C GLU A 146 -10.75 -1.81 8.70
N ALA A 147 -10.19 -1.02 7.77
CA ALA A 147 -9.00 -1.44 7.02
C ALA A 147 -7.74 -1.42 7.91
N ASP A 148 -6.78 -2.29 7.61
CA ASP A 148 -5.50 -2.38 8.34
C ASP A 148 -4.41 -1.52 7.70
N PHE A 149 -4.34 -1.52 6.38
CA PHE A 149 -3.31 -0.80 5.62
C PHE A 149 -3.92 -0.02 4.46
N MET A 150 -3.33 1.14 4.19
CA MET A 150 -3.62 1.90 2.97
C MET A 150 -2.30 2.32 2.31
N ILE A 151 -2.09 1.84 1.09
CA ILE A 151 -0.92 2.15 0.25
C ILE A 151 -1.36 3.18 -0.79
N ILE A 152 -0.65 4.31 -0.83
CA ILE A 152 -1.08 5.49 -1.59
C ILE A 152 -0.15 5.71 -2.79
N SER A 153 -0.74 5.82 -3.98
CA SER A 153 -0.10 6.30 -5.22
C SER A 153 -0.74 7.61 -5.70
N GLY A 154 -0.16 8.20 -6.75
CA GLY A 154 -0.71 9.43 -7.35
C GLY A 154 -0.29 10.71 -6.65
N HIS A 155 0.65 10.66 -5.73
CA HIS A 155 1.17 11.82 -5.03
C HIS A 155 2.64 12.08 -5.36
N ARG A 156 2.98 13.31 -5.75
CA ARG A 156 4.36 13.73 -5.98
C ARG A 156 5.13 13.87 -4.67
N GLY A 157 6.33 13.30 -4.61
CA GLY A 157 7.26 13.48 -3.50
C GLY A 157 7.88 12.18 -2.95
N VAL A 158 8.73 12.35 -1.94
CA VAL A 158 9.43 11.23 -1.30
C VAL A 158 8.51 10.43 -0.38
N PRO A 159 8.74 9.10 -0.27
CA PRO A 159 8.08 8.29 0.74
C PRO A 159 8.26 8.90 2.12
N ARG A 160 7.19 9.03 2.87
CA ARG A 160 7.25 9.48 4.28
C ARG A 160 6.53 8.48 5.15
N LYS A 161 7.13 8.18 6.29
CA LYS A 161 6.41 7.53 7.38
C LYS A 161 5.34 8.49 7.89
N THR A 162 4.13 8.02 7.97
CA THR A 162 3.05 8.71 8.67
C THR A 162 3.04 8.28 10.12
N GLN A 163 2.55 9.13 11.01
CA GLN A 163 2.34 8.70 12.39
C GLN A 163 1.25 7.61 12.42
N PRO A 164 1.43 6.58 13.28
CA PRO A 164 0.39 5.58 13.47
C PRO A 164 -0.93 6.26 13.82
N PRO A 165 -2.04 5.85 13.20
CA PRO A 165 -3.35 6.38 13.57
C PRO A 165 -3.78 5.86 14.94
N GLU A 166 -4.64 6.61 15.62
CA GLU A 166 -5.36 6.05 16.79
C GLU A 166 -6.36 4.98 16.37
N LYS A 167 -6.97 5.17 15.19
CA LYS A 167 -7.90 4.24 14.55
C LYS A 167 -7.73 4.28 13.02
N GLY A 168 -8.07 3.17 12.38
CA GLY A 168 -8.02 3.03 10.92
C GLY A 168 -6.67 2.61 10.39
N PRO A 169 -6.54 2.52 9.06
CA PRO A 169 -5.39 1.91 8.41
C PRO A 169 -4.09 2.70 8.61
N PHE A 170 -2.98 1.97 8.68
CA PHE A 170 -1.66 2.55 8.54
C PHE A 170 -1.45 3.07 7.13
N LEU A 171 -1.09 4.35 6.98
CA LEU A 171 -0.85 4.97 5.68
C LEU A 171 0.59 4.80 5.25
N TYR A 172 0.79 4.27 4.05
CA TYR A 172 2.10 4.14 3.41
C TYR A 172 2.09 4.87 2.06
N LYS A 173 2.92 5.89 1.98
CA LYS A 173 3.12 6.64 0.76
C LYS A 173 4.30 6.07 -0.01
N VAL A 174 4.04 5.61 -1.23
CA VAL A 174 5.05 5.12 -2.16
C VAL A 174 5.54 6.28 -3.03
N GLY A 175 6.80 6.26 -3.45
CA GLY A 175 7.34 7.25 -4.36
C GLY A 175 6.85 7.05 -5.79
N GLU A 176 7.33 7.93 -6.70
CA GLU A 176 6.99 7.91 -8.14
C GLU A 176 8.08 7.24 -8.98
N PHE A 177 7.71 6.84 -10.19
CA PHE A 177 8.62 6.38 -11.25
C PHE A 177 9.46 5.15 -10.88
N GLY A 178 8.96 4.27 -10.01
CA GLY A 178 9.70 3.08 -9.59
C GLY A 178 11.01 3.36 -8.84
N ARG A 179 11.22 4.59 -8.34
CA ARG A 179 12.45 5.00 -7.64
C ARG A 179 12.55 4.52 -6.21
N ALA A 180 11.44 4.08 -5.64
CA ALA A 180 11.37 3.63 -4.26
C ALA A 180 10.45 2.42 -4.13
N LEU A 181 10.87 1.48 -3.28
CA LEU A 181 10.06 0.38 -2.81
C LEU A 181 9.81 0.57 -1.32
N VAL A 182 8.55 0.49 -0.91
CA VAL A 182 8.17 0.49 0.50
C VAL A 182 8.01 -0.96 0.94
N THR A 183 8.74 -1.36 1.97
CA THR A 183 8.61 -2.69 2.58
C THR A 183 7.89 -2.58 3.91
N ILE A 184 6.75 -3.26 4.04
CA ILE A 184 6.00 -3.39 5.29
C ILE A 184 6.32 -4.79 5.84
N LYS A 185 6.97 -4.84 7.02
CA LYS A 185 7.25 -6.11 7.70
C LYS A 185 6.29 -6.28 8.85
N THR A 186 5.43 -7.28 8.74
CA THR A 186 4.48 -7.64 9.79
C THR A 186 4.98 -8.88 10.55
N ARG A 187 4.74 -8.91 11.86
CA ARG A 187 4.92 -10.11 12.68
C ARG A 187 3.57 -10.41 13.32
N ILE A 188 2.94 -11.46 12.88
CA ILE A 188 1.62 -11.88 13.33
C ILE A 188 1.81 -13.03 14.30
N ALA A 189 1.43 -12.83 15.56
CA ALA A 189 1.41 -13.86 16.59
C ALA A 189 -0.02 -14.40 16.80
N ASN A 190 -1.01 -13.55 16.57
CA ASN A 190 -2.43 -13.86 16.67
C ASN A 190 -3.22 -12.89 15.76
N THR A 191 -4.09 -13.40 14.92
CA THR A 191 -4.95 -12.61 14.01
C THR A 191 -6.06 -11.85 14.73
N ASP A 192 -6.46 -12.28 15.94
CA ASP A 192 -7.48 -11.62 16.75
C ASP A 192 -7.00 -10.30 17.39
N SER A 193 -5.71 -10.01 17.29
CA SER A 193 -5.11 -8.82 17.89
C SER A 193 -4.91 -7.72 16.85
N SER A 194 -5.29 -6.49 17.20
CA SER A 194 -5.03 -5.32 16.34
C SER A 194 -3.52 -5.13 16.12
N LEU A 195 -3.16 -4.77 14.90
CA LEU A 195 -1.78 -4.46 14.52
C LEU A 195 -1.28 -3.20 15.27
N LYS A 196 0.02 -3.19 15.56
CA LYS A 196 0.70 -2.03 16.17
C LYS A 196 1.95 -1.70 15.39
N ASP A 197 2.14 -0.43 15.06
CA ASP A 197 3.41 0.02 14.48
C ASP A 197 4.47 0.15 15.57
N ILE A 198 5.47 -0.70 15.49
CA ILE A 198 6.64 -0.70 16.41
C ILE A 198 7.89 -0.09 15.76
N SER A 199 7.78 0.50 14.57
CA SER A 199 8.94 1.04 13.82
C SER A 199 9.73 2.07 14.63
N MET A 200 9.05 2.99 15.32
CA MET A 200 9.68 3.98 16.18
C MET A 200 10.42 3.35 17.36
N LEU A 201 9.88 2.28 17.93
CA LEU A 201 10.51 1.56 19.03
C LEU A 201 11.79 0.85 18.56
N ILE A 202 11.75 0.22 17.38
CA ILE A 202 12.91 -0.43 16.77
C ILE A 202 14.00 0.60 16.45
N GLU A 203 13.66 1.74 15.87
CA GLU A 203 14.62 2.82 15.59
C GLU A 203 15.24 3.37 16.87
N ARG A 204 14.43 3.57 17.91
CA ARG A 204 14.93 4.03 19.23
C ARG A 204 15.84 3.01 19.89
N GLU A 205 15.47 1.74 19.84
CA GLU A 205 16.34 0.65 20.35
C GLU A 205 17.67 0.62 19.62
N LYS A 206 17.67 0.73 18.30
CA LYS A 206 18.89 0.80 17.48
C LYS A 206 19.76 1.99 17.88
N PHE A 207 19.17 3.18 17.96
CA PHE A 207 19.88 4.40 18.38
C PHE A 207 20.51 4.24 19.77
N ILE A 208 19.77 3.70 20.73
CA ILE A 208 20.29 3.46 22.08
C ILE A 208 21.48 2.46 22.05
N LYS A 209 21.35 1.36 21.30
CA LYS A 209 22.43 0.37 21.15
C LYS A 209 23.69 0.98 20.53
N GLU A 210 23.55 1.78 19.49
CA GLU A 210 24.66 2.49 18.82
C GLU A 210 25.31 3.50 19.78
N THR A 211 24.52 4.28 20.51
CA THR A 211 25.02 5.23 21.52
C THR A 211 25.77 4.52 22.64
N LEU A 212 25.24 3.41 23.16
CA LEU A 212 25.91 2.60 24.18
C LEU A 212 27.21 1.99 23.65
N HIS A 213 27.27 1.57 22.40
CA HIS A 213 28.46 1.05 21.75
C HIS A 213 29.55 2.13 21.65
N LEU A 214 29.18 3.34 21.26
CA LEU A 214 30.10 4.49 21.21
C LEU A 214 30.62 4.86 22.59
N LEU A 215 29.75 4.93 23.61
CA LEU A 215 30.14 5.22 25.00
C LEU A 215 31.11 4.17 25.59
N ARG A 216 30.96 2.91 25.17
CA ARG A 216 31.87 1.84 25.56
C ARG A 216 33.24 1.92 24.88
N GLY A 217 33.43 2.74 23.88
CA GLY A 217 34.71 2.84 23.16
C GLY A 217 35.21 1.50 22.60
N GLY A 218 34.29 0.58 22.22
CA GLY A 218 34.62 -0.78 21.79
C GLY A 218 34.90 -1.78 22.94
N SER A 219 34.81 -1.36 24.20
CA SER A 219 34.98 -2.23 25.37
C SER A 219 33.74 -3.11 25.59
N SER A 220 33.96 -4.36 26.01
CA SER A 220 32.88 -5.27 26.43
C SER A 220 32.50 -5.05 27.93
N MET A 221 33.11 -4.09 28.59
CA MET A 221 32.88 -3.81 30.02
C MET A 221 31.47 -3.22 30.24
N ASN A 222 30.84 -3.55 31.37
CA ASN A 222 29.57 -2.96 31.76
C ASN A 222 29.74 -1.44 32.01
N LEU A 223 28.81 -0.62 31.48
CA LEU A 223 28.83 0.84 31.62
C LEU A 223 28.86 1.30 33.08
N GLU A 224 28.14 0.63 33.99
CA GLU A 224 28.18 0.92 35.41
C GLU A 224 29.61 0.82 35.98
N LYS A 225 30.39 -0.17 35.54
CA LYS A 225 31.78 -0.32 35.94
C LYS A 225 32.72 0.70 35.30
N MET A 226 32.41 1.12 34.06
CA MET A 226 33.20 2.12 33.34
C MET A 226 33.09 3.52 33.96
N TYR A 227 31.92 3.84 34.50
CA TYR A 227 31.61 5.16 35.05
C TYR A 227 31.44 5.18 36.57
N ALA A 228 31.67 4.06 37.26
CA ALA A 228 31.57 3.93 38.71
C ALA A 228 32.58 4.79 39.52
N GLY A 229 33.35 5.64 38.87
CA GLY A 229 34.31 6.54 39.55
C GLY A 229 34.19 8.02 39.13
N ASN A 230 33.24 8.37 38.30
CA ASN A 230 33.07 9.72 37.75
C ASN A 230 31.84 10.47 38.31
N TYR A 231 31.65 10.39 39.63
CA TYR A 231 30.75 11.25 40.37
C TYR A 231 31.61 12.26 41.15
N ASP A 232 32.22 13.22 40.47
CA ASP A 232 32.73 14.47 41.02
C ASP A 232 32.11 15.64 40.22
#